data_10b96825fd59b76d6aa66880835acbbd
#
_entry.id   10b96825fd59b76d6aa66880835acbbd
#
_cell.length_a   1.000
_cell.length_b   1.000
_cell.length_c   1.000
_cell.angle_alpha   90.00
_cell.angle_beta   90.00
_cell.angle_gamma   90.00
#
_symmetry.space_group_name_H-M   'P 1'
#
loop_
_entity.id
_entity.type
_entity.pdbx_description
1 polymer ?
#
loop_
_entity_poly.entity_id
_entity_poly.type
_entity_poly.pdbx_seq_one_letter_code
_entity_poly.pdbx_strand_id
1 'polypeptide(L)'
;MYYPIQLPFLLNEEFTRVMNYQEKIIPESSDFILCFWEISSKMNEPTQVKNVIIADGCIDLIVDYDQKMIFFTGNQQTDFDYEIQTPAHFFGARMMPGAFHQLTGIPANEVMDEFLLLSDIFADLDHDEFFSLSFPEAQEKFQTYLVGKFAEKHPNEFTQLFPRMSETIPQTTEDLYELLHFSPRQCQRLFSKNFGLTPKMVLSILRFQKCLQILTSEQAKPADILAVTNYYDQPHFNRDFKHHLGITPLELVARYKN
;
A
#
# COMPACT_ATOMS: atom_id res chain seq x y z
N MET A 1 -0.51 -8.83 12.57
CA MET A 1 -1.30 -8.13 11.52
C MET A 1 -0.33 -7.39 10.60
N TYR A 2 -0.45 -7.51 9.27
CA TYR A 2 0.34 -6.72 8.34
C TYR A 2 -0.17 -5.27 8.34
N TYR A 3 0.71 -4.32 8.60
CA TYR A 3 0.41 -2.90 8.52
C TYR A 3 1.65 -2.20 7.94
N PRO A 4 1.64 -1.88 6.64
CA PRO A 4 2.78 -1.25 6.00
C PRO A 4 2.93 0.20 6.43
N ILE A 5 4.18 0.63 6.52
CA ILE A 5 4.52 2.02 6.83
C ILE A 5 4.59 2.81 5.53
N GLN A 6 3.88 3.92 5.48
CA GLN A 6 3.98 4.93 4.44
C GLN A 6 4.61 6.19 5.04
N LEU A 7 5.83 6.52 4.58
CA LEU A 7 6.62 7.64 5.12
C LEU A 7 6.70 8.88 4.23
N PRO A 8 6.13 8.93 3.01
CA PRO A 8 6.46 9.97 2.03
C PRO A 8 6.24 11.38 2.58
N PHE A 9 5.15 11.57 3.32
CA PHE A 9 4.83 12.86 3.93
C PHE A 9 5.80 13.26 5.05
N LEU A 10 6.42 12.31 5.77
CA LEU A 10 7.42 12.59 6.81
C LEU A 10 8.78 12.98 6.22
N LEU A 11 9.08 12.51 5.01
CA LEU A 11 10.35 12.75 4.33
C LEU A 11 10.31 13.95 3.40
N ASN A 12 9.13 14.48 3.11
CA ASN A 12 8.91 15.59 2.20
C ASN A 12 8.31 16.78 2.96
N GLU A 13 9.18 17.71 3.39
CA GLU A 13 8.76 18.93 4.11
C GLU A 13 7.81 19.80 3.27
N GLU A 14 7.97 19.82 1.95
CA GLU A 14 7.08 20.55 1.05
C GLU A 14 5.69 19.95 1.06
N PHE A 15 5.57 18.61 1.00
CA PHE A 15 4.30 17.92 1.10
C PHE A 15 3.62 18.22 2.44
N THR A 16 4.32 18.07 3.55
CA THR A 16 3.75 18.31 4.88
C THR A 16 3.35 19.77 5.13
N ARG A 17 4.00 20.71 4.44
CA ARG A 17 3.64 22.13 4.52
C ARG A 17 2.30 22.44 3.87
N VAL A 18 1.99 21.81 2.73
CA VAL A 18 0.83 22.14 1.88
C VAL A 18 -0.30 21.12 1.93
N MET A 19 -0.04 19.89 2.38
CA MET A 19 -1.01 18.81 2.45
C MET A 19 -1.20 18.29 3.87
N ASN A 20 -2.43 17.88 4.16
CA ASN A 20 -2.75 17.02 5.30
C ASN A 20 -2.77 15.56 4.82
N TYR A 21 -2.33 14.66 5.68
CA TYR A 21 -2.50 13.22 5.51
C TYR A 21 -2.96 12.61 6.82
N GLN A 22 -3.94 11.74 6.75
CA GLN A 22 -4.40 10.98 7.92
C GLN A 22 -4.86 9.58 7.50
N GLU A 23 -4.71 8.63 8.43
CA GLU A 23 -5.19 7.25 8.28
C GLU A 23 -6.16 6.90 9.41
N LYS A 24 -7.17 6.11 9.08
CA LYS A 24 -8.17 5.61 10.03
C LYS A 24 -8.31 4.11 9.84
N ILE A 25 -8.01 3.35 10.89
CA ILE A 25 -8.22 1.90 10.92
C ILE A 25 -9.65 1.64 11.40
N ILE A 26 -10.33 0.71 10.71
CA ILE A 26 -11.64 0.18 11.12
C ILE A 26 -11.44 -1.30 11.46
N PRO A 27 -11.44 -1.69 12.75
CA PRO A 27 -11.11 -3.06 13.16
C PRO A 27 -12.00 -4.13 12.51
N GLU A 28 -13.27 -3.84 12.30
CA GLU A 28 -14.26 -4.77 11.74
C GLU A 28 -14.00 -5.13 10.27
N SER A 29 -13.22 -4.32 9.56
CA SER A 29 -12.85 -4.55 8.15
C SER A 29 -11.39 -4.95 7.95
N SER A 30 -10.63 -5.11 9.03
CA SER A 30 -9.17 -5.29 9.00
C SER A 30 -8.68 -6.54 8.28
N ASP A 31 -9.55 -7.51 8.00
CA ASP A 31 -9.22 -8.68 7.19
C ASP A 31 -9.03 -8.35 5.70
N PHE A 32 -9.61 -7.25 5.23
CA PHE A 32 -9.60 -6.85 3.81
C PHE A 32 -9.15 -5.42 3.58
N ILE A 33 -9.37 -4.52 4.57
CA ILE A 33 -9.05 -3.10 4.50
C ILE A 33 -8.11 -2.78 5.65
N LEU A 34 -6.89 -2.37 5.33
CA LEU A 34 -5.88 -2.01 6.33
C LEU A 34 -6.20 -0.66 6.97
N CYS A 35 -6.52 0.33 6.16
CA CYS A 35 -6.96 1.63 6.62
C CYS A 35 -7.77 2.36 5.55
N PHE A 36 -8.56 3.33 5.98
CA PHE A 36 -9.01 4.42 5.15
C PHE A 36 -8.07 5.59 5.35
N TRP A 37 -7.74 6.29 4.28
CA TRP A 37 -6.81 7.40 4.31
C TRP A 37 -7.39 8.63 3.59
N GLU A 38 -6.87 9.79 3.92
CA GLU A 38 -7.21 11.07 3.32
C GLU A 38 -5.96 11.88 3.04
N ILE A 39 -5.95 12.54 1.90
CA ILE A 39 -5.00 13.60 1.52
C ILE A 39 -5.83 14.83 1.15
N SER A 40 -5.60 15.95 1.82
CA SER A 40 -6.32 17.20 1.55
C SER A 40 -5.38 18.40 1.60
N SER A 41 -5.62 19.38 0.73
CA SER A 41 -4.84 20.62 0.70
C SER A 41 -5.07 21.50 1.92
N LYS A 42 -4.00 22.05 2.48
CA LYS A 42 -4.04 23.05 3.57
C LYS A 42 -4.30 24.45 3.04
N MET A 43 -4.11 24.68 1.75
CA MET A 43 -4.20 25.99 1.11
C MET A 43 -4.88 25.88 -0.25
N ASN A 44 -5.47 26.99 -0.70
CA ASN A 44 -6.17 27.04 -1.98
C ASN A 44 -5.29 27.57 -3.13
N GLU A 45 -4.03 27.90 -2.86
CA GLU A 45 -3.11 28.39 -3.88
C GLU A 45 -2.59 27.22 -4.73
N PRO A 46 -2.56 27.37 -6.07
CA PRO A 46 -2.00 26.34 -6.95
C PRO A 46 -0.51 26.12 -6.65
N THR A 47 -0.16 24.93 -6.23
CA THR A 47 1.22 24.50 -5.98
C THR A 47 1.37 23.05 -6.42
N GLN A 48 2.48 22.72 -7.06
CA GLN A 48 2.79 21.34 -7.45
C GLN A 48 3.64 20.69 -6.37
N VAL A 49 3.21 19.54 -5.86
CA VAL A 49 3.88 18.82 -4.78
C VAL A 49 4.14 17.38 -5.19
N LYS A 50 5.36 16.92 -4.99
CA LYS A 50 5.70 15.51 -5.18
C LYS A 50 5.26 14.68 -3.97
N ASN A 51 4.57 13.59 -4.25
CA ASN A 51 4.26 12.54 -3.29
C ASN A 51 4.98 11.26 -3.72
N VAL A 52 5.69 10.64 -2.80
CA VAL A 52 6.36 9.35 -3.03
C VAL A 52 5.54 8.25 -2.37
N ILE A 53 5.08 7.28 -3.15
CA ILE A 53 4.34 6.13 -2.64
C ILE A 53 5.32 4.97 -2.49
N ILE A 54 5.43 4.44 -1.28
CA ILE A 54 6.32 3.32 -0.99
C ILE A 54 5.62 2.00 -1.35
N ALA A 55 6.35 1.13 -2.04
CA ALA A 55 5.85 -0.21 -2.35
C ALA A 55 5.54 -0.98 -1.06
N ASP A 56 4.29 -1.39 -0.91
CA ASP A 56 3.78 -2.08 0.28
C ASP A 56 2.99 -3.36 -0.03
N GLY A 57 2.85 -3.69 -1.29
CA GLY A 57 2.09 -4.86 -1.72
C GLY A 57 0.57 -4.67 -1.75
N CYS A 58 0.08 -3.47 -1.45
CA CYS A 58 -1.34 -3.16 -1.41
C CYS A 58 -1.87 -2.64 -2.75
N ILE A 59 -3.17 -2.78 -2.94
CA ILE A 59 -3.93 -2.09 -3.98
C ILE A 59 -4.88 -1.15 -3.24
N ASP A 60 -4.89 0.12 -3.65
CA ASP A 60 -5.77 1.13 -3.07
C ASP A 60 -6.99 1.36 -3.97
N LEU A 61 -8.15 1.54 -3.38
CA LEU A 61 -9.30 2.14 -4.04
C LEU A 61 -9.32 3.62 -3.68
N ILE A 62 -9.13 4.46 -4.69
CA ILE A 62 -8.95 5.91 -4.53
C ILE A 62 -10.15 6.66 -5.06
N VAL A 63 -10.56 7.70 -4.34
CA VAL A 63 -11.48 8.73 -4.78
C VAL A 63 -10.68 10.02 -4.99
N ASP A 64 -10.55 10.44 -6.24
CA ASP A 64 -10.18 11.81 -6.60
C ASP A 64 -11.47 12.63 -6.60
N TYR A 65 -11.69 13.37 -5.51
CA TYR A 65 -12.95 14.08 -5.31
C TYR A 65 -13.09 15.27 -6.25
N ASP A 66 -11.99 15.93 -6.58
CA ASP A 66 -11.99 17.11 -7.44
C ASP A 66 -12.20 16.73 -8.92
N GLN A 67 -11.60 15.63 -9.36
CA GLN A 67 -11.78 15.11 -10.74
C GLN A 67 -13.01 14.20 -10.88
N LYS A 68 -13.71 13.94 -9.78
CA LYS A 68 -14.87 13.04 -9.73
C LYS A 68 -14.57 11.65 -10.29
N MET A 69 -13.50 11.06 -9.84
CA MET A 69 -13.06 9.72 -10.26
C MET A 69 -12.95 8.77 -9.08
N ILE A 70 -13.35 7.52 -9.28
CA ILE A 70 -13.14 6.43 -8.32
C ILE A 70 -12.44 5.30 -9.06
N PHE A 71 -11.26 4.91 -8.61
CA PHE A 71 -10.45 3.93 -9.32
C PHE A 71 -9.57 3.10 -8.38
N PHE A 72 -9.32 1.86 -8.76
CA PHE A 72 -8.27 1.05 -8.18
C PHE A 72 -6.93 1.44 -8.78
N THR A 73 -5.91 1.55 -7.94
CA THR A 73 -4.53 1.72 -8.38
C THR A 73 -3.74 0.46 -8.09
N GLY A 74 -2.98 0.05 -9.08
CA GLY A 74 -2.14 -1.13 -8.98
C GLY A 74 -0.97 -0.94 -8.03
N ASN A 75 -0.43 -2.07 -7.67
CA ASN A 75 0.71 -2.19 -6.80
C ASN A 75 1.99 -1.81 -7.56
N GLN A 76 2.57 -0.69 -7.26
CA GLN A 76 3.76 -0.25 -7.95
C GLN A 76 5.01 -1.02 -7.51
N GLN A 77 5.85 -1.35 -8.49
CA GLN A 77 7.04 -2.17 -8.25
C GLN A 77 8.22 -1.39 -7.69
N THR A 78 8.22 -0.09 -7.89
CA THR A 78 9.27 0.85 -7.46
C THR A 78 8.64 2.11 -6.92
N ASP A 79 9.44 2.95 -6.27
CA ASP A 79 9.03 4.27 -5.82
C ASP A 79 8.38 5.05 -6.96
N PHE A 80 7.20 5.54 -6.70
CA PHE A 80 6.46 6.33 -7.66
C PHE A 80 6.36 7.77 -7.19
N ASP A 81 7.00 8.65 -7.93
CA ASP A 81 6.82 10.09 -7.78
C ASP A 81 5.50 10.50 -8.43
N TYR A 82 4.49 10.74 -7.64
CA TYR A 82 3.22 11.28 -8.07
C TYR A 82 3.16 12.79 -7.79
N GLU A 83 2.88 13.59 -8.81
CA GLU A 83 2.74 15.03 -8.66
C GLU A 83 1.28 15.38 -8.38
N ILE A 84 1.03 15.99 -7.22
CA ILE A 84 -0.28 16.50 -6.82
C ILE A 84 -0.28 18.01 -7.08
N GLN A 85 -1.28 18.48 -7.80
CA GLN A 85 -1.53 19.91 -7.94
C GLN A 85 -2.60 20.36 -6.96
N THR A 86 -2.27 21.31 -6.09
CA THR A 86 -3.23 21.88 -5.14
C THR A 86 -4.15 22.92 -5.80
N PRO A 87 -5.39 23.14 -5.33
CA PRO A 87 -6.02 22.38 -4.27
C PRO A 87 -6.37 20.95 -4.71
N ALA A 88 -6.24 19.98 -3.83
CA ALA A 88 -6.54 18.59 -4.10
C ALA A 88 -7.15 17.90 -2.88
N HIS A 89 -8.15 17.05 -3.12
CA HIS A 89 -8.87 16.30 -2.11
C HIS A 89 -9.01 14.84 -2.55
N PHE A 90 -8.20 13.98 -1.94
CA PHE A 90 -8.23 12.55 -2.17
C PHE A 90 -8.62 11.84 -0.88
N PHE A 91 -9.33 10.75 -1.00
CA PHE A 91 -9.43 9.76 0.05
C PHE A 91 -9.50 8.37 -0.57
N GLY A 92 -9.21 7.37 0.24
CA GLY A 92 -9.18 6.01 -0.28
C GLY A 92 -9.16 4.95 0.80
N ALA A 93 -9.09 3.72 0.35
CA ALA A 93 -8.95 2.55 1.19
C ALA A 93 -7.75 1.74 0.72
N ARG A 94 -6.80 1.53 1.62
CA ARG A 94 -5.70 0.59 1.40
C ARG A 94 -6.17 -0.80 1.70
N MET A 95 -6.19 -1.65 0.67
CA MET A 95 -6.66 -3.01 0.82
C MET A 95 -5.52 -3.96 1.21
N MET A 96 -5.86 -4.98 2.00
CA MET A 96 -4.95 -6.09 2.28
C MET A 96 -4.48 -6.73 0.98
N PRO A 97 -3.18 -7.05 0.81
CA PRO A 97 -2.72 -7.80 -0.35
C PRO A 97 -3.54 -9.07 -0.58
N GLY A 98 -4.03 -9.25 -1.80
CA GLY A 98 -4.96 -10.32 -2.17
C GLY A 98 -6.45 -9.97 -2.06
N ALA A 99 -6.82 -8.91 -1.34
CA ALA A 99 -8.23 -8.52 -1.19
C ALA A 99 -8.84 -8.03 -2.49
N PHE A 100 -8.11 -7.32 -3.34
CA PHE A 100 -8.59 -6.87 -4.64
C PHE A 100 -9.08 -8.03 -5.52
N HIS A 101 -8.23 -9.06 -5.72
CA HIS A 101 -8.63 -10.22 -6.51
C HIS A 101 -9.79 -10.96 -5.88
N GLN A 102 -9.83 -11.08 -4.56
CA GLN A 102 -10.92 -11.71 -3.85
C GLN A 102 -12.24 -10.92 -3.95
N LEU A 103 -12.17 -9.60 -4.02
CA LEU A 103 -13.32 -8.72 -4.16
C LEU A 103 -13.89 -8.78 -5.58
N THR A 104 -13.04 -8.60 -6.58
CA THR A 104 -13.42 -8.33 -7.97
C THR A 104 -13.41 -9.57 -8.87
N GLY A 105 -12.62 -10.61 -8.53
CA GLY A 105 -12.31 -11.74 -9.40
C GLY A 105 -11.27 -11.42 -10.48
N ILE A 106 -10.90 -10.14 -10.66
CA ILE A 106 -9.90 -9.69 -11.63
C ILE A 106 -8.50 -10.04 -11.11
N PRO A 107 -7.62 -10.62 -11.93
CA PRO A 107 -6.23 -10.84 -11.54
C PRO A 107 -5.52 -9.53 -11.19
N ALA A 108 -4.82 -9.50 -10.05
CA ALA A 108 -4.16 -8.28 -9.57
C ALA A 108 -3.10 -7.72 -10.53
N ASN A 109 -2.50 -8.58 -11.38
CA ASN A 109 -1.55 -8.13 -12.39
C ASN A 109 -2.19 -7.35 -13.56
N GLU A 110 -3.52 -7.35 -13.68
CA GLU A 110 -4.22 -6.54 -14.70
C GLU A 110 -4.36 -5.06 -14.28
N VAL A 111 -4.12 -4.75 -13.01
CA VAL A 111 -4.14 -3.38 -12.50
C VAL A 111 -2.75 -2.86 -12.10
N MET A 112 -1.70 -3.56 -12.57
CA MET A 112 -0.32 -3.10 -12.36
C MET A 112 -0.02 -1.92 -13.29
N ASP A 113 0.49 -0.83 -12.72
CA ASP A 113 0.85 0.41 -13.44
C ASP A 113 -0.31 1.06 -14.24
N GLU A 114 -1.56 0.64 -13.98
CA GLU A 114 -2.77 1.14 -14.62
C GLU A 114 -3.84 1.52 -13.59
N PHE A 115 -4.83 2.32 -14.03
CA PHE A 115 -6.03 2.63 -13.26
C PHE A 115 -7.19 1.79 -13.77
N LEU A 116 -7.98 1.24 -12.86
CA LEU A 116 -9.21 0.54 -13.19
C LEU A 116 -10.39 1.25 -12.52
N LEU A 117 -11.27 1.82 -13.31
CA LEU A 117 -12.41 2.55 -12.78
C LEU A 117 -13.34 1.64 -11.99
N LEU A 118 -13.85 2.14 -10.86
CA LEU A 118 -14.81 1.40 -10.04
C LEU A 118 -16.06 1.05 -10.85
N SER A 119 -16.52 1.97 -11.70
CA SER A 119 -17.70 1.79 -12.58
C SER A 119 -17.58 0.65 -13.58
N ASP A 120 -16.35 0.28 -13.96
CA ASP A 120 -16.12 -0.84 -14.88
C ASP A 120 -16.29 -2.20 -14.19
N ILE A 121 -16.27 -2.21 -12.85
CA ILE A 121 -16.39 -3.43 -12.04
C ILE A 121 -17.75 -3.49 -11.33
N PHE A 122 -18.19 -2.37 -10.77
CA PHE A 122 -19.41 -2.28 -9.94
C PHE A 122 -20.29 -1.15 -10.43
N ALA A 123 -21.50 -1.50 -10.85
CA ALA A 123 -22.49 -0.55 -11.35
C ALA A 123 -23.48 -0.05 -10.27
N ASP A 124 -23.30 -0.45 -9.03
CA ASP A 124 -24.25 -0.21 -7.93
C ASP A 124 -23.93 1.02 -7.06
N LEU A 125 -22.90 1.79 -7.42
CA LEU A 125 -22.63 3.11 -6.85
C LEU A 125 -23.11 4.18 -7.86
N ASP A 126 -24.12 4.95 -7.51
CA ASP A 126 -24.54 6.09 -8.31
C ASP A 126 -23.47 7.20 -8.25
N HIS A 127 -22.77 7.40 -9.36
CA HIS A 127 -21.66 8.31 -9.47
C HIS A 127 -22.10 9.78 -9.27
N ASP A 128 -23.19 10.19 -9.88
CA ASP A 128 -23.65 11.59 -9.82
C ASP A 128 -24.19 11.91 -8.41
N GLU A 129 -24.94 10.99 -7.82
CA GLU A 129 -25.36 11.10 -6.42
C GLU A 129 -24.17 11.18 -5.48
N PHE A 130 -23.16 10.32 -5.68
CA PHE A 130 -21.96 10.26 -4.83
C PHE A 130 -21.20 11.60 -4.85
N PHE A 131 -20.95 12.17 -6.00
CA PHE A 131 -20.23 13.44 -6.13
C PHE A 131 -21.10 14.69 -5.96
N SER A 132 -22.38 14.54 -5.65
CA SER A 132 -23.24 15.61 -5.16
C SER A 132 -23.16 15.82 -3.64
N LEU A 133 -22.64 14.83 -2.92
CA LEU A 133 -22.42 14.89 -1.46
C LEU A 133 -21.29 15.86 -1.12
N SER A 134 -21.28 16.40 0.09
CA SER A 134 -20.10 17.09 0.60
C SER A 134 -18.94 16.11 0.81
N PHE A 135 -17.72 16.63 0.87
CA PHE A 135 -16.52 15.80 1.04
C PHE A 135 -16.60 14.83 2.24
N PRO A 136 -17.02 15.25 3.47
CA PRO A 136 -17.18 14.32 4.58
C PRO A 136 -18.29 13.26 4.37
N GLU A 137 -19.41 13.65 3.75
CA GLU A 137 -20.49 12.71 3.46
C GLU A 137 -20.09 11.68 2.40
N ALA A 138 -19.32 12.09 1.39
CA ALA A 138 -18.75 11.20 0.39
C ALA A 138 -17.78 10.19 1.02
N GLN A 139 -16.94 10.62 1.97
CA GLN A 139 -16.06 9.73 2.73
C GLN A 139 -16.85 8.68 3.53
N GLU A 140 -17.89 9.09 4.24
CA GLU A 140 -18.72 8.17 5.02
C GLU A 140 -19.47 7.17 4.11
N LYS A 141 -20.05 7.65 3.00
CA LYS A 141 -20.69 6.80 2.00
C LYS A 141 -19.72 5.80 1.38
N PHE A 142 -18.51 6.24 1.04
CA PHE A 142 -17.45 5.38 0.51
C PHE A 142 -17.02 4.29 1.49
N GLN A 143 -16.79 4.63 2.76
CA GLN A 143 -16.45 3.66 3.79
C GLN A 143 -17.55 2.62 3.95
N THR A 144 -18.82 3.06 4.09
CA THR A 144 -19.95 2.17 4.20
C THR A 144 -20.13 1.26 2.99
N TYR A 145 -19.96 1.82 1.79
CA TYR A 145 -20.03 1.07 0.53
C TYR A 145 -18.97 -0.03 0.47
N LEU A 146 -17.73 0.32 0.72
CA LEU A 146 -16.62 -0.64 0.59
C LEU A 146 -16.66 -1.72 1.68
N VAL A 147 -16.96 -1.36 2.92
CA VAL A 147 -17.17 -2.34 4.00
C VAL A 147 -18.31 -3.28 3.65
N GLY A 148 -19.41 -2.76 3.11
CA GLY A 148 -20.54 -3.56 2.63
C GLY A 148 -20.16 -4.59 1.55
N LYS A 149 -19.22 -4.25 0.65
CA LYS A 149 -18.72 -5.18 -0.38
C LYS A 149 -17.99 -6.40 0.20
N PHE A 150 -17.46 -6.28 1.40
CA PHE A 150 -16.79 -7.37 2.09
C PHE A 150 -17.64 -8.07 3.15
N ALA A 151 -18.87 -7.59 3.45
CA ALA A 151 -19.65 -8.07 4.58
C ALA A 151 -19.94 -9.58 4.57
N GLU A 152 -20.08 -10.20 3.38
CA GLU A 152 -20.33 -11.64 3.23
C GLU A 152 -19.09 -12.42 2.81
N LYS A 153 -17.92 -11.78 2.77
CA LYS A 153 -16.67 -12.42 2.35
C LYS A 153 -15.88 -12.89 3.56
N HIS A 154 -15.25 -14.04 3.43
CA HIS A 154 -14.31 -14.55 4.41
C HIS A 154 -12.90 -14.52 3.82
N PRO A 155 -11.87 -14.12 4.59
CA PRO A 155 -10.49 -14.12 4.13
C PRO A 155 -10.08 -15.48 3.57
N ASN A 156 -9.51 -15.49 2.38
CA ASN A 156 -8.96 -16.71 1.79
C ASN A 156 -7.47 -16.87 2.19
N GLU A 157 -6.85 -17.97 1.72
CA GLU A 157 -5.45 -18.25 2.02
C GLU A 157 -4.49 -17.12 1.59
N PHE A 158 -4.78 -16.40 0.50
CA PHE A 158 -3.90 -15.33 -0.01
C PHE A 158 -4.03 -14.03 0.77
N THR A 159 -5.23 -13.63 1.19
CA THR A 159 -5.40 -12.45 2.08
C THR A 159 -4.78 -12.69 3.46
N GLN A 160 -4.69 -13.95 3.91
CA GLN A 160 -4.03 -14.31 5.15
C GLN A 160 -2.51 -14.54 5.00
N LEU A 161 -2.04 -14.78 3.77
CA LEU A 161 -0.65 -15.13 3.52
C LEU A 161 0.32 -13.98 3.83
N PHE A 162 0.00 -12.77 3.38
CA PHE A 162 0.85 -11.60 3.62
C PHE A 162 1.05 -11.31 5.12
N PRO A 163 -0.01 -11.23 5.96
CA PRO A 163 0.16 -11.11 7.40
C PRO A 163 1.04 -12.21 8.01
N ARG A 164 0.83 -13.45 7.61
CA ARG A 164 1.64 -14.59 8.12
C ARG A 164 3.10 -14.47 7.70
N MET A 165 3.39 -14.17 6.44
CA MET A 165 4.76 -13.97 5.97
C MET A 165 5.44 -12.76 6.62
N SER A 166 4.71 -11.70 6.97
CA SER A 166 5.29 -10.53 7.64
C SER A 166 5.78 -10.82 9.06
N GLU A 167 5.23 -11.84 9.72
CA GLU A 167 5.69 -12.30 11.04
C GLU A 167 6.99 -13.11 10.92
N THR A 168 7.05 -14.00 9.94
CA THR A 168 8.23 -14.84 9.68
C THR A 168 8.51 -14.84 8.17
N ILE A 169 9.42 -13.97 7.73
CA ILE A 169 9.72 -13.78 6.32
C ILE A 169 10.61 -14.94 5.84
N PRO A 170 10.20 -15.70 4.80
CA PRO A 170 11.06 -16.72 4.18
C PRO A 170 12.39 -16.10 3.68
N GLN A 171 13.50 -16.85 3.84
CA GLN A 171 14.82 -16.35 3.44
C GLN A 171 14.98 -16.29 1.92
N THR A 172 14.48 -17.32 1.26
CA THR A 172 14.59 -17.48 -0.20
C THR A 172 13.21 -17.73 -0.82
N THR A 173 13.14 -17.67 -2.13
CA THR A 173 11.95 -18.09 -2.87
C THR A 173 11.72 -19.60 -2.76
N GLU A 174 12.80 -20.38 -2.63
CA GLU A 174 12.77 -21.83 -2.43
C GLU A 174 12.10 -22.17 -1.10
N ASP A 175 12.50 -21.50 0.00
CA ASP A 175 11.85 -21.67 1.32
C ASP A 175 10.35 -21.34 1.25
N LEU A 176 9.99 -20.30 0.47
CA LEU A 176 8.60 -19.92 0.26
C LEU A 176 7.82 -21.00 -0.51
N TYR A 177 8.43 -21.60 -1.54
CA TYR A 177 7.78 -22.68 -2.32
C TYR A 177 7.57 -23.92 -1.48
N GLU A 178 8.52 -24.26 -0.62
CA GLU A 178 8.41 -25.37 0.34
C GLU A 178 7.32 -25.10 1.38
N LEU A 179 7.29 -23.90 1.94
CA LEU A 179 6.28 -23.48 2.93
C LEU A 179 4.86 -23.59 2.37
N LEU A 180 4.67 -23.24 1.10
CA LEU A 180 3.36 -23.23 0.43
C LEU A 180 3.01 -24.57 -0.24
N HIS A 181 3.95 -25.50 -0.31
CA HIS A 181 3.81 -26.77 -1.02
C HIS A 181 3.41 -26.59 -2.50
N PHE A 182 3.88 -25.50 -3.14
CA PHE A 182 3.65 -25.20 -4.54
C PHE A 182 4.94 -25.33 -5.34
N SER A 183 4.81 -25.78 -6.59
CA SER A 183 5.94 -25.66 -7.53
C SER A 183 6.27 -24.20 -7.83
N PRO A 184 7.51 -23.87 -8.24
CA PRO A 184 7.90 -22.50 -8.59
C PRO A 184 6.94 -21.83 -9.60
N ARG A 185 6.50 -22.59 -10.63
CA ARG A 185 5.57 -22.11 -11.65
C ARG A 185 4.17 -21.83 -11.08
N GLN A 186 3.69 -22.66 -10.17
CA GLN A 186 2.40 -22.42 -9.50
C GLN A 186 2.48 -21.18 -8.61
N CYS A 187 3.56 -21.04 -7.83
CA CYS A 187 3.79 -19.87 -6.99
C CYS A 187 3.80 -18.58 -7.82
N GLN A 188 4.58 -18.54 -8.91
CA GLN A 188 4.62 -17.38 -9.81
C GLN A 188 3.21 -16.99 -10.29
N ARG A 189 2.46 -17.97 -10.80
CA ARG A 189 1.11 -17.73 -11.31
C ARG A 189 0.14 -17.24 -10.22
N LEU A 190 0.17 -17.85 -9.04
CA LEU A 190 -0.73 -17.51 -7.94
C LEU A 190 -0.39 -16.15 -7.32
N PHE A 191 0.89 -15.83 -7.18
CA PHE A 191 1.33 -14.53 -6.69
C PHE A 191 1.00 -13.40 -7.67
N SER A 192 1.27 -13.60 -8.96
CA SER A 192 0.87 -12.65 -10.01
C SER A 192 -0.64 -12.41 -9.99
N LYS A 193 -1.44 -13.49 -9.88
CA LYS A 193 -2.90 -13.39 -9.88
C LYS A 193 -3.46 -12.68 -8.63
N ASN A 194 -2.96 -13.00 -7.44
CA ASN A 194 -3.53 -12.50 -6.20
C ASN A 194 -2.92 -11.17 -5.74
N PHE A 195 -1.63 -10.96 -6.02
CA PHE A 195 -0.88 -9.79 -5.54
C PHE A 195 -0.40 -8.86 -6.66
N GLY A 196 -0.47 -9.26 -7.93
CA GLY A 196 0.13 -8.56 -9.04
C GLY A 196 1.66 -8.62 -9.07
N LEU A 197 2.28 -9.35 -8.16
CA LEU A 197 3.71 -9.37 -7.88
C LEU A 197 4.31 -10.76 -8.06
N THR A 198 5.62 -10.82 -8.27
CA THR A 198 6.35 -12.10 -8.20
C THR A 198 6.64 -12.47 -6.75
N PRO A 199 6.86 -13.78 -6.43
CA PRO A 199 7.28 -14.21 -5.09
C PRO A 199 8.52 -13.46 -4.57
N LYS A 200 9.51 -13.22 -5.44
CA LYS A 200 10.72 -12.48 -5.09
C LYS A 200 10.43 -11.03 -4.70
N MET A 201 9.54 -10.35 -5.43
CA MET A 201 9.15 -8.97 -5.11
C MET A 201 8.39 -8.89 -3.80
N VAL A 202 7.48 -9.83 -3.53
CA VAL A 202 6.77 -9.91 -2.26
C VAL A 202 7.74 -10.05 -1.09
N LEU A 203 8.74 -10.94 -1.19
CA LEU A 203 9.76 -11.08 -0.15
C LEU A 203 10.61 -9.82 0.03
N SER A 204 10.96 -9.12 -1.06
CA SER A 204 11.68 -7.84 -1.01
C SER A 204 10.87 -6.76 -0.29
N ILE A 205 9.59 -6.60 -0.65
CA ILE A 205 8.68 -5.65 -0.01
C ILE A 205 8.53 -5.94 1.49
N LEU A 206 8.31 -7.20 1.87
CA LEU A 206 8.17 -7.58 3.27
C LEU A 206 9.43 -7.27 4.10
N ARG A 207 10.63 -7.56 3.55
CA ARG A 207 11.90 -7.21 4.20
C ARG A 207 12.06 -5.72 4.34
N PHE A 208 11.78 -4.97 3.27
CA PHE A 208 11.86 -3.52 3.28
C PHE A 208 10.89 -2.91 4.31
N GLN A 209 9.62 -3.31 4.32
CA GLN A 209 8.63 -2.86 5.30
C GLN A 209 9.06 -3.21 6.75
N LYS A 210 9.66 -4.39 6.95
CA LYS A 210 10.22 -4.76 8.26
C LYS A 210 11.38 -3.85 8.67
N CYS A 211 12.24 -3.48 7.73
CA CYS A 211 13.31 -2.51 7.97
C CYS A 211 12.76 -1.15 8.38
N LEU A 212 11.73 -0.66 7.69
CA LEU A 212 11.07 0.61 8.03
C LEU A 212 10.49 0.57 9.44
N GLN A 213 9.78 -0.50 9.81
CA GLN A 213 9.23 -0.66 11.16
C GLN A 213 10.32 -0.58 12.24
N ILE A 214 11.49 -1.18 11.99
CA ILE A 214 12.62 -1.13 12.92
C ILE A 214 13.22 0.27 12.94
N LEU A 215 13.53 0.86 11.78
CA LEU A 215 14.20 2.17 11.69
C LEU A 215 13.39 3.32 12.25
N THR A 216 12.06 3.23 12.18
CA THR A 216 11.15 4.24 12.72
C THR A 216 10.82 4.04 14.22
N SER A 217 11.24 2.91 14.81
CA SER A 217 11.10 2.71 16.25
C SER A 217 12.15 3.53 17.03
N GLU A 218 11.77 4.00 18.23
CA GLU A 218 12.64 4.86 19.06
C GLU A 218 13.98 4.20 19.49
N GLN A 219 14.04 2.87 19.48
CA GLN A 219 15.18 2.10 20.01
C GLN A 219 16.08 1.45 18.94
N ALA A 220 15.79 1.66 17.65
CA ALA A 220 16.46 0.92 16.59
C ALA A 220 17.91 1.34 16.35
N LYS A 221 18.79 0.35 16.29
CA LYS A 221 20.13 0.50 15.74
C LYS A 221 20.20 -0.13 14.35
N PRO A 222 20.86 0.51 13.38
CA PRO A 222 21.01 -0.07 12.03
C PRO A 222 21.63 -1.48 12.01
N ALA A 223 22.45 -1.81 13.01
CA ALA A 223 23.06 -3.13 13.15
C ALA A 223 22.02 -4.24 13.47
N ASP A 224 20.91 -3.89 14.11
CA ASP A 224 19.89 -4.87 14.51
C ASP A 224 19.04 -5.32 13.31
N ILE A 225 19.06 -4.56 12.22
CA ILE A 225 18.26 -4.81 11.02
C ILE A 225 18.70 -6.08 10.30
N LEU A 226 20.02 -6.26 10.13
CA LEU A 226 20.56 -7.44 9.42
C LEU A 226 20.18 -8.75 10.11
N ALA A 227 20.10 -8.74 11.45
CA ALA A 227 19.74 -9.92 12.24
C ALA A 227 18.25 -10.31 12.09
N VAL A 228 17.37 -9.35 11.76
CA VAL A 228 15.90 -9.55 11.79
C VAL A 228 15.30 -9.63 10.38
N THR A 229 16.00 -9.12 9.37
CA THR A 229 15.44 -8.93 8.01
C THR A 229 15.97 -9.90 6.96
N ASN A 230 16.82 -10.86 7.37
CA ASN A 230 17.36 -11.90 6.49
C ASN A 230 18.12 -11.37 5.25
N TYR A 231 18.74 -10.18 5.34
CA TYR A 231 19.68 -9.74 4.33
C TYR A 231 21.01 -10.49 4.47
N TYR A 232 21.58 -10.87 3.35
CA TYR A 232 22.85 -11.60 3.31
C TYR A 232 24.03 -10.76 3.87
N ASP A 233 24.09 -9.49 3.47
CA ASP A 233 25.11 -8.53 3.91
C ASP A 233 24.59 -7.09 3.88
N GLN A 234 25.35 -6.17 4.45
CA GLN A 234 25.03 -4.74 4.47
C GLN A 234 24.96 -4.09 3.08
N PRO A 235 25.83 -4.41 2.10
CA PRO A 235 25.69 -3.93 0.74
C PRO A 235 24.41 -4.35 0.06
N HIS A 236 23.93 -5.57 0.27
CA HIS A 236 22.64 -6.05 -0.25
C HIS A 236 21.48 -5.26 0.38
N PHE A 237 21.49 -5.13 1.70
CA PHE A 237 20.51 -4.31 2.43
C PHE A 237 20.45 -2.86 1.91
N ASN A 238 21.60 -2.18 1.81
CA ASN A 238 21.66 -0.79 1.36
C ASN A 238 21.14 -0.62 -0.08
N ARG A 239 21.43 -1.58 -0.97
CA ARG A 239 20.97 -1.53 -2.37
C ARG A 239 19.46 -1.73 -2.46
N ASP A 240 18.93 -2.73 -1.75
CA ASP A 240 17.49 -3.03 -1.74
C ASP A 240 16.71 -1.88 -1.09
N PHE A 241 17.19 -1.35 0.02
CA PHE A 241 16.59 -0.21 0.70
C PHE A 241 16.56 1.04 -0.18
N LYS A 242 17.68 1.35 -0.85
CA LYS A 242 17.75 2.48 -1.80
C LYS A 242 16.88 2.26 -3.03
N HIS A 243 16.69 1.01 -3.45
CA HIS A 243 15.77 0.66 -4.54
C HIS A 243 14.31 1.01 -4.18
N HIS A 244 13.89 0.78 -2.93
CA HIS A 244 12.53 1.01 -2.47
C HIS A 244 12.25 2.44 -2.01
N LEU A 245 13.24 3.21 -1.60
CA LEU A 245 13.03 4.53 -0.98
C LEU A 245 13.86 5.67 -1.61
N GLY A 246 14.73 5.37 -2.58
CA GLY A 246 15.62 6.38 -3.19
C GLY A 246 16.76 6.85 -2.29
N ILE A 247 16.71 6.62 -0.98
CA ILE A 247 17.70 7.04 0.02
C ILE A 247 18.26 5.85 0.80
N THR A 248 19.38 6.05 1.48
CA THR A 248 19.97 5.01 2.33
C THR A 248 19.30 4.92 3.70
N PRO A 249 19.44 3.78 4.43
CA PRO A 249 18.93 3.65 5.80
C PRO A 249 19.46 4.72 6.75
N LEU A 250 20.71 5.13 6.59
CA LEU A 250 21.32 6.19 7.42
C LEU A 250 20.73 7.56 7.13
N GLU A 251 20.46 7.87 5.86
CA GLU A 251 19.77 9.10 5.47
C GLU A 251 18.35 9.14 6.00
N LEU A 252 17.61 8.00 5.99
CA LEU A 252 16.29 7.91 6.59
C LEU A 252 16.35 8.22 8.09
N VAL A 253 17.22 7.55 8.83
CA VAL A 253 17.38 7.76 10.28
C VAL A 253 17.73 9.21 10.61
N ALA A 254 18.62 9.82 9.82
CA ALA A 254 19.00 11.22 10.00
C ALA A 254 17.83 12.18 9.79
N ARG A 255 16.94 11.91 8.82
CA ARG A 255 15.75 12.74 8.56
C ARG A 255 14.62 12.50 9.56
N TYR A 256 14.47 11.27 10.05
CA TYR A 256 13.37 10.87 10.93
C TYR A 256 13.59 11.26 12.40
N LYS A 257 14.85 11.38 12.85
CA LYS A 257 15.22 11.68 14.24
C LYS A 257 15.53 13.16 14.49
N ASN A 258 15.47 14.02 13.49
CA ASN A 258 15.57 15.47 13.61
C ASN A 258 14.20 16.12 13.53
#